data_e4873f99247b9d280509a3c8501eccd8
#
_entry.id   e4873f99247b9d280509a3c8501eccd8
#
_cell.length_a   1.000
_cell.length_b   1.000
_cell.length_c   1.000
_cell.angle_alpha   90.00
_cell.angle_beta   90.00
_cell.angle_gamma   90.00
#
_symmetry.space_group_name_H-M   'P 1'
#
loop_
_entity.id
_entity.type
_entity.pdbx_description
1 polymer ?
#
loop_
_entity_poly.entity_id
_entity_poly.type
_entity_poly.pdbx_seq_one_letter_code
_entity_poly.pdbx_strand_id
1 'polypeptide(L)'
;ADVCFARGTFNAHPYVMGAMNAFLRRLETPEVGALYEGLDTRWRQRLDRFNAGLERAGLPVRMAGLSSIWTLNFDTPSRYHWMLQFYLREAGLALSWVGTGRFVFTLRHSEDDMQEVLRRVVRACEQMRHDGWWELPPGTRARDLRWQGLREMWRAL
;
A
#
# COMPACT_ATOMS: atom_id res chain seq x y z
N ALA A 1 -34.15 9.20 11.10
CA ALA A 1 -33.37 9.43 9.88
C ALA A 1 -31.90 9.60 10.29
N ASP A 2 -31.07 8.70 9.86
CA ASP A 2 -29.64 8.80 10.11
C ASP A 2 -29.07 9.93 9.24
N VAL A 3 -28.72 11.04 9.89
CA VAL A 3 -28.14 12.20 9.21
C VAL A 3 -26.64 12.00 9.17
N CYS A 4 -26.11 11.76 7.97
CA CYS A 4 -24.66 11.76 7.74
C CYS A 4 -24.15 13.21 7.65
N PHE A 5 -23.33 13.63 8.61
CA PHE A 5 -22.68 14.93 8.57
C PHE A 5 -21.48 14.89 7.62
N ALA A 6 -21.60 15.56 6.48
CA ALA A 6 -20.43 15.86 5.66
C ALA A 6 -19.64 17.00 6.30
N ARG A 7 -18.43 16.71 6.79
CA ARG A 7 -17.51 17.69 7.36
C ARG A 7 -16.32 17.91 6.44
N GLY A 8 -15.88 19.13 6.30
CA GLY A 8 -14.68 19.50 5.56
C GLY A 8 -14.79 20.90 4.97
N THR A 9 -13.71 21.63 4.98
CA THR A 9 -13.63 23.02 4.53
C THR A 9 -14.08 23.20 3.07
N PHE A 10 -13.90 22.18 2.25
CA PHE A 10 -14.18 22.24 0.81
C PHE A 10 -15.46 21.51 0.37
N ASN A 11 -16.25 20.98 1.28
CA ASN A 11 -17.41 20.15 0.94
C ASN A 11 -18.46 20.83 0.07
N ALA A 12 -18.58 22.15 0.16
CA ALA A 12 -19.51 22.94 -0.64
C ALA A 12 -18.81 23.97 -1.52
N HIS A 13 -17.51 23.84 -1.77
CA HIS A 13 -16.77 24.79 -2.59
C HIS A 13 -17.24 24.72 -4.06
N PRO A 14 -17.66 25.82 -4.70
CA PRO A 14 -18.29 25.80 -6.02
C PRO A 14 -17.45 25.13 -7.10
N TYR A 15 -16.13 25.37 -7.14
CA TYR A 15 -15.24 24.75 -8.10
C TYR A 15 -15.11 23.24 -7.89
N VAL A 16 -15.06 22.79 -6.64
CA VAL A 16 -15.03 21.35 -6.31
C VAL A 16 -16.32 20.69 -6.76
N MET A 17 -17.47 21.30 -6.49
CA MET A 17 -18.78 20.79 -6.91
C MET A 17 -18.90 20.74 -8.44
N GLY A 18 -18.44 21.79 -9.13
CA GLY A 18 -18.40 21.83 -10.59
C GLY A 18 -17.51 20.74 -11.20
N ALA A 19 -16.30 20.57 -10.67
CA ALA A 19 -15.37 19.53 -11.10
C ALA A 19 -15.93 18.13 -10.82
N MET A 20 -16.53 17.90 -9.65
CA MET A 20 -17.18 16.64 -9.28
C MET A 20 -18.35 16.33 -10.21
N ASN A 21 -19.21 17.30 -10.52
CA ASN A 21 -20.31 17.11 -11.46
C ASN A 21 -19.81 16.72 -12.86
N ALA A 22 -18.78 17.40 -13.38
CA ALA A 22 -18.17 17.05 -14.66
C ALA A 22 -17.55 15.64 -14.63
N PHE A 23 -16.88 15.26 -13.54
CA PHE A 23 -16.32 13.94 -13.35
C PHE A 23 -17.39 12.85 -13.29
N LEU A 24 -18.46 13.05 -12.50
CA LEU A 24 -19.58 12.09 -12.39
C LEU A 24 -20.27 11.88 -13.74
N ARG A 25 -20.53 12.94 -14.50
CA ARG A 25 -21.09 12.80 -15.87
C ARG A 25 -20.19 11.99 -16.78
N ARG A 26 -18.87 12.12 -16.64
CA ARG A 26 -17.95 11.29 -17.41
C ARG A 26 -17.97 9.82 -16.97
N LEU A 27 -18.14 9.55 -15.67
CA LEU A 27 -18.27 8.19 -15.17
C LEU A 27 -19.51 7.45 -15.74
N GLU A 28 -20.57 8.17 -16.09
CA GLU A 28 -21.80 7.63 -16.63
C GLU A 28 -21.68 7.27 -18.13
N THR A 29 -20.56 7.59 -18.78
CA THR A 29 -20.38 7.27 -20.19
C THR A 29 -20.07 5.78 -20.39
N PRO A 30 -20.56 5.14 -21.47
CA PRO A 30 -20.31 3.75 -21.77
C PRO A 30 -18.82 3.40 -21.86
N GLU A 31 -18.00 4.31 -22.37
CA GLU A 31 -16.55 4.13 -22.50
C GLU A 31 -15.89 3.96 -21.13
N VAL A 32 -16.34 4.71 -20.13
CA VAL A 32 -15.84 4.57 -18.77
C VAL A 32 -16.41 3.34 -18.10
N GLY A 33 -17.70 3.04 -18.31
CA GLY A 33 -18.33 1.80 -17.85
C GLY A 33 -17.53 0.56 -18.26
N ALA A 34 -17.12 0.49 -19.53
CA ALA A 34 -16.31 -0.61 -20.05
C ALA A 34 -14.96 -0.79 -19.33
N LEU A 35 -14.37 0.26 -18.77
CA LEU A 35 -13.14 0.15 -18.00
C LEU A 35 -13.32 -0.61 -16.68
N TYR A 36 -14.53 -0.61 -16.13
CA TYR A 36 -14.88 -1.30 -14.89
C TYR A 36 -15.27 -2.77 -15.10
N GLU A 37 -15.56 -3.17 -16.33
CA GLU A 37 -15.89 -4.56 -16.63
C GLU A 37 -14.72 -5.49 -16.30
N GLY A 38 -14.97 -6.51 -15.48
CA GLY A 38 -13.95 -7.46 -15.05
C GLY A 38 -12.81 -6.87 -14.21
N LEU A 39 -12.97 -5.64 -13.70
CA LEU A 39 -11.91 -4.91 -12.99
C LEU A 39 -11.39 -5.66 -11.76
N ASP A 40 -12.28 -6.22 -10.95
CA ASP A 40 -11.87 -6.95 -9.73
C ASP A 40 -11.08 -8.22 -10.08
N THR A 41 -11.45 -8.91 -11.16
CA THR A 41 -10.70 -10.08 -11.63
C THR A 41 -9.30 -9.67 -12.09
N ARG A 42 -9.18 -8.57 -12.85
CA ARG A 42 -7.88 -8.05 -13.30
C ARG A 42 -6.97 -7.67 -12.12
N TRP A 43 -7.51 -6.96 -11.12
CA TRP A 43 -6.73 -6.57 -9.95
C TRP A 43 -6.32 -7.77 -9.10
N ARG A 44 -7.19 -8.77 -8.96
CA ARG A 44 -6.84 -10.01 -8.27
C ARG A 44 -5.70 -10.75 -8.98
N GLN A 45 -5.78 -10.90 -10.28
CA GLN A 45 -4.72 -11.54 -11.08
C GLN A 45 -3.39 -10.77 -10.99
N ARG A 46 -3.44 -9.44 -10.96
CA ARG A 46 -2.26 -8.59 -10.75
C ARG A 46 -1.65 -8.81 -9.37
N LEU A 47 -2.49 -8.84 -8.35
CA LEU A 47 -2.08 -9.09 -6.97
C LEU A 47 -1.42 -10.47 -6.81
N ASP A 48 -2.03 -11.50 -7.40
CA ASP A 48 -1.51 -12.86 -7.35
C ASP A 48 -0.13 -12.96 -8.04
N ARG A 49 0.01 -12.36 -9.23
CA ARG A 49 1.30 -12.30 -9.93
C ARG A 49 2.35 -11.52 -9.16
N PHE A 50 1.97 -10.45 -8.52
CA PHE A 50 2.85 -9.64 -7.68
C PHE A 50 3.36 -10.45 -6.49
N ASN A 51 2.47 -11.12 -5.78
CA ASN A 51 2.83 -11.98 -4.65
C ASN A 51 3.71 -13.16 -5.07
N ALA A 52 3.41 -13.79 -6.20
CA ALA A 52 4.29 -14.82 -6.76
C ALA A 52 5.71 -14.28 -7.07
N GLY A 53 5.83 -13.02 -7.44
CA GLY A 53 7.13 -12.36 -7.63
C GLY A 53 7.89 -12.16 -6.32
N LEU A 54 7.22 -11.71 -5.27
CA LEU A 54 7.79 -11.55 -3.93
C LEU A 54 8.23 -12.89 -3.33
N GLU A 55 7.41 -13.92 -3.49
CA GLU A 55 7.71 -15.29 -3.05
C GLU A 55 8.94 -15.86 -3.74
N ARG A 56 9.04 -15.72 -5.07
CA ARG A 56 10.24 -16.15 -5.82
C ARG A 56 11.52 -15.46 -5.36
N ALA A 57 11.42 -14.20 -4.92
CA ALA A 57 12.54 -13.46 -4.34
C ALA A 57 12.81 -13.87 -2.86
N GLY A 58 12.02 -14.78 -2.30
CA GLY A 58 12.16 -15.24 -0.92
C GLY A 58 12.04 -14.12 0.11
N LEU A 59 11.18 -13.12 -0.17
CA LEU A 59 11.01 -11.97 0.71
C LEU A 59 9.94 -12.24 1.77
N PRO A 60 10.15 -11.81 3.03
CA PRO A 60 9.22 -12.04 4.13
C PRO A 60 8.07 -11.01 4.12
N VAL A 61 7.54 -10.72 2.94
CA VAL A 61 6.48 -9.73 2.72
C VAL A 61 5.51 -10.22 1.66
N ARG A 62 4.28 -9.78 1.78
CA ARG A 62 3.23 -10.02 0.78
C ARG A 62 2.31 -8.81 0.66
N MET A 63 1.71 -8.66 -0.50
CA MET A 63 0.65 -7.68 -0.72
C MET A 63 -0.72 -8.28 -0.39
N ALA A 64 -1.53 -7.51 0.31
CA ALA A 64 -2.97 -7.71 0.39
C ALA A 64 -3.66 -6.51 -0.25
N GLY A 65 -4.79 -6.74 -0.92
CA GLY A 65 -5.44 -5.66 -1.63
C GLY A 65 -6.93 -5.87 -1.83
N LEU A 66 -7.62 -4.76 -1.97
CA LEU A 66 -9.00 -4.69 -2.43
C LEU A 66 -9.00 -3.83 -3.70
N SER A 67 -9.33 -4.47 -4.84
CA SER A 67 -9.26 -3.83 -6.15
C SER A 67 -7.88 -3.13 -6.35
N SER A 68 -7.83 -1.83 -6.61
CA SER A 68 -6.62 -1.05 -6.90
C SER A 68 -5.90 -0.49 -5.66
N ILE A 69 -6.35 -0.81 -4.46
CA ILE A 69 -5.74 -0.35 -3.21
C ILE A 69 -5.08 -1.53 -2.51
N TRP A 70 -3.76 -1.51 -2.43
CA TRP A 70 -2.98 -2.58 -1.84
C TRP A 70 -2.20 -2.10 -0.62
N THR A 71 -1.90 -3.03 0.28
CA THR A 71 -1.00 -2.79 1.42
C THR A 71 0.02 -3.90 1.51
N LEU A 72 1.21 -3.55 1.95
CA LEU A 72 2.30 -4.49 2.16
C LEU A 72 2.21 -5.00 3.60
N ASN A 73 2.13 -6.32 3.74
CA ASN A 73 2.12 -7.04 5.00
C ASN A 73 3.47 -7.74 5.21
N PHE A 74 3.86 -7.88 6.46
CA PHE A 74 5.11 -8.51 6.86
C PHE A 74 4.82 -9.86 7.51
N ASP A 75 5.49 -10.91 7.04
CA ASP A 75 5.31 -12.27 7.55
C ASP A 75 6.07 -12.49 8.86
N THR A 76 7.10 -11.69 9.12
CA THR A 76 7.88 -11.73 10.35
C THR A 76 7.69 -10.46 11.17
N PRO A 77 7.56 -10.54 12.48
CA PRO A 77 7.50 -9.35 13.33
C PRO A 77 8.87 -8.65 13.37
N SER A 78 8.88 -7.31 13.25
CA SER A 78 10.09 -6.50 13.44
C SER A 78 9.71 -5.11 13.95
N ARG A 79 10.61 -4.48 14.69
CA ARG A 79 10.50 -3.07 15.07
C ARG A 79 10.81 -2.13 13.90
N TYR A 80 11.43 -2.63 12.86
CA TYR A 80 12.02 -1.85 11.78
C TYR A 80 11.23 -1.92 10.47
N HIS A 81 10.02 -2.50 10.48
CA HIS A 81 9.18 -2.57 9.27
C HIS A 81 8.95 -1.20 8.62
N TRP A 82 8.84 -0.15 9.43
CA TRP A 82 8.68 1.21 8.95
C TRP A 82 9.88 1.72 8.15
N MET A 83 11.07 1.11 8.28
CA MET A 83 12.24 1.46 7.49
C MET A 83 12.03 1.20 6.00
N LEU A 84 11.23 0.18 5.64
CA LEU A 84 11.00 -0.18 4.25
C LEU A 84 10.48 0.99 3.41
N GLN A 85 9.72 1.91 3.99
CA GLN A 85 9.24 3.10 3.26
C GLN A 85 10.38 3.98 2.71
N PHE A 86 11.52 4.03 3.39
CA PHE A 86 12.68 4.80 2.92
C PHE A 86 13.36 4.10 1.74
N TYR A 87 13.52 2.78 1.83
CA TYR A 87 14.04 1.96 0.72
C TYR A 87 13.13 2.00 -0.51
N LEU A 88 11.81 1.95 -0.31
CA LEU A 88 10.85 2.11 -1.39
C LEU A 88 10.97 3.50 -2.04
N ARG A 89 11.12 4.54 -1.25
CA ARG A 89 11.30 5.91 -1.76
C ARG A 89 12.60 6.05 -2.54
N GLU A 90 13.70 5.49 -2.06
CA GLU A 90 14.97 5.45 -2.75
C GLU A 90 14.86 4.66 -4.07
N ALA A 91 14.11 3.57 -4.08
CA ALA A 91 13.78 2.82 -5.29
C ALA A 91 12.82 3.57 -6.24
N GLY A 92 12.39 4.79 -5.91
CA GLY A 92 11.51 5.64 -6.71
C GLY A 92 10.02 5.34 -6.54
N LEU A 93 9.63 4.72 -5.41
CA LEU A 93 8.22 4.48 -5.05
C LEU A 93 7.82 5.40 -3.88
N ALA A 94 7.13 6.50 -4.21
CA ALA A 94 6.60 7.42 -3.21
C ALA A 94 5.25 6.90 -2.69
N LEU A 95 5.23 6.32 -1.51
CA LEU A 95 4.02 5.96 -0.80
C LEU A 95 3.49 7.14 0.02
N SER A 96 2.23 7.03 0.48
CA SER A 96 1.68 8.06 1.36
C SER A 96 2.56 8.22 2.61
N TRP A 97 2.69 9.47 3.07
CA TRP A 97 3.52 9.87 4.22
C TRP A 97 3.24 9.09 5.50
N VAL A 98 2.03 8.63 5.70
CA VAL A 98 1.57 8.07 6.99
C VAL A 98 1.97 6.60 7.22
N GLY A 99 3.02 6.13 6.57
CA GLY A 99 3.65 4.85 6.91
C GLY A 99 2.79 3.59 6.79
N THR A 100 1.60 3.70 6.21
CA THR A 100 0.67 2.56 6.10
C THR A 100 1.00 1.59 4.97
N GLY A 101 2.06 1.86 4.20
CA GLY A 101 2.46 1.01 3.09
C GLY A 101 1.39 0.86 2.00
N ARG A 102 0.49 1.83 1.86
CA ARG A 102 -0.57 1.74 0.84
C ARG A 102 -0.06 2.11 -0.53
N PHE A 103 -0.34 1.23 -1.47
CA PHE A 103 -0.23 1.46 -2.90
C PHE A 103 -1.62 1.74 -3.44
N VAL A 104 -1.78 2.86 -4.13
CA VAL A 104 -3.04 3.23 -4.78
C VAL A 104 -2.78 3.30 -6.28
N PHE A 105 -3.32 2.34 -6.99
CA PHE A 105 -3.17 2.25 -8.43
C PHE A 105 -4.37 2.90 -9.14
N THR A 106 -4.14 3.35 -10.35
CA THR A 106 -5.18 3.88 -11.23
C THR A 106 -5.47 2.91 -12.38
N LEU A 107 -6.56 3.10 -13.08
CA LEU A 107 -6.92 2.32 -14.27
C LEU A 107 -5.90 2.46 -15.41
N ARG A 108 -5.03 3.48 -15.35
CA ARG A 108 -4.01 3.74 -16.37
C ARG A 108 -2.72 2.93 -16.18
N HIS A 109 -2.51 2.31 -15.02
CA HIS A 109 -1.34 1.46 -14.83
C HIS A 109 -1.43 0.22 -15.75
N SER A 110 -0.45 0.11 -16.62
CA SER A 110 -0.28 -1.03 -17.53
C SER A 110 0.30 -2.26 -16.80
N GLU A 111 0.40 -3.38 -17.49
CA GLU A 111 1.10 -4.56 -16.95
C GLU A 111 2.59 -4.29 -16.77
N ASP A 112 3.20 -3.51 -17.69
CA ASP A 112 4.61 -3.12 -17.59
C ASP A 112 4.85 -2.21 -16.37
N ASP A 113 3.95 -1.28 -16.09
CA ASP A 113 4.02 -0.47 -14.86
C ASP A 113 3.96 -1.36 -13.61
N MET A 114 3.11 -2.38 -13.60
CA MET A 114 3.00 -3.31 -12.47
C MET A 114 4.28 -4.15 -12.30
N GLN A 115 4.91 -4.57 -13.39
CA GLN A 115 6.20 -5.27 -13.35
C GLN A 115 7.31 -4.34 -12.85
N GLU A 116 7.32 -3.09 -13.27
CA GLU A 116 8.27 -2.09 -12.79
C GLU A 116 8.12 -1.84 -11.29
N VAL A 117 6.87 -1.70 -10.81
CA VAL A 117 6.60 -1.55 -9.37
C VAL A 117 7.09 -2.77 -8.60
N LEU A 118 6.82 -3.99 -9.09
CA LEU A 118 7.30 -5.22 -8.45
C LEU A 118 8.83 -5.24 -8.37
N ARG A 119 9.52 -4.94 -9.45
CA ARG A 119 10.99 -4.91 -9.50
C ARG A 119 11.58 -3.92 -8.49
N ARG A 120 10.98 -2.74 -8.37
CA ARG A 120 11.38 -1.73 -7.38
C ARG A 120 11.13 -2.17 -5.95
N VAL A 121 9.99 -2.81 -5.68
CA VAL A 121 9.68 -3.36 -4.34
C VAL A 121 10.67 -4.46 -3.97
N VAL A 122 10.94 -5.38 -4.90
CA VAL A 122 11.93 -6.45 -4.67
C VAL A 122 13.29 -5.85 -4.34
N ARG A 123 13.79 -4.91 -5.17
CA ARG A 123 15.07 -4.22 -4.93
C ARG A 123 15.11 -3.53 -3.56
N ALA A 124 14.06 -2.82 -3.19
CA ALA A 124 13.97 -2.14 -1.89
C ALA A 124 14.04 -3.13 -0.72
N CYS A 125 13.30 -4.24 -0.83
CA CYS A 125 13.30 -5.29 0.19
C CYS A 125 14.65 -6.02 0.27
N GLU A 126 15.31 -6.29 -0.85
CA GLU A 126 16.63 -6.92 -0.89
C GLU A 126 17.69 -6.00 -0.26
N GLN A 127 17.65 -4.70 -0.56
CA GLN A 127 18.56 -3.75 0.07
C GLN A 127 18.34 -3.67 1.59
N MET A 128 17.09 -3.61 2.02
CA MET A 128 16.76 -3.64 3.44
C MET A 128 17.23 -4.93 4.13
N ARG A 129 17.19 -6.07 3.41
CA ARG A 129 17.73 -7.35 3.89
C ARG A 129 19.25 -7.29 4.00
N HIS A 130 19.92 -6.79 2.98
CA HIS A 130 21.38 -6.63 2.94
C HIS A 130 21.87 -5.79 4.14
N ASP A 131 21.12 -4.76 4.51
CA ASP A 131 21.42 -3.88 5.64
C ASP A 131 21.02 -4.47 7.01
N GLY A 132 20.49 -5.71 7.03
CA GLY A 132 20.20 -6.46 8.26
C GLY A 132 18.90 -6.07 8.99
N TRP A 133 18.00 -5.29 8.36
CA TRP A 133 16.79 -4.79 9.04
C TRP A 133 15.64 -5.82 9.12
N TRP A 134 15.72 -6.93 8.40
CA TRP A 134 14.73 -8.01 8.49
C TRP A 134 14.98 -8.94 9.67
N GLU A 135 16.21 -9.02 10.14
CA GLU A 135 16.59 -9.95 11.16
C GLU A 135 16.20 -9.44 12.55
N LEU A 136 15.68 -10.35 13.36
CA LEU A 136 15.52 -10.11 14.78
C LEU A 136 16.85 -10.40 15.49
N PRO A 137 17.23 -9.62 16.52
CA PRO A 137 18.36 -9.96 17.36
C PRO A 137 18.25 -11.41 17.86
N PRO A 138 19.35 -12.18 17.90
CA PRO A 138 19.33 -13.55 18.37
C PRO A 138 18.62 -13.69 19.72
N GLY A 139 17.71 -14.68 19.83
CA GLY A 139 16.95 -14.91 21.05
C GLY A 139 15.70 -14.03 21.22
N THR A 140 15.44 -13.06 20.33
CA THR A 140 14.24 -12.22 20.40
C THR A 140 13.02 -12.98 19.88
N ARG A 141 11.96 -13.05 20.69
CA ARG A 141 10.68 -13.63 20.27
C ARG A 141 9.69 -12.53 19.92
N ALA A 142 8.74 -12.82 19.05
CA ALA A 142 7.67 -11.88 18.67
C ALA A 142 6.94 -11.25 19.87
N ARG A 143 6.72 -12.05 20.93
CA ARG A 143 6.14 -11.57 22.20
C ARG A 143 7.01 -10.53 22.89
N ASP A 144 8.34 -10.65 22.80
CA ASP A 144 9.28 -9.76 23.49
C ASP A 144 9.27 -8.38 22.86
N LEU A 145 9.08 -8.28 21.54
CA LEU A 145 8.89 -7.01 20.82
C LEU A 145 7.61 -6.29 21.25
N ARG A 146 6.52 -7.05 21.45
CA ARG A 146 5.25 -6.47 21.95
C ARG A 146 5.43 -5.90 23.36
N TRP A 147 6.10 -6.63 24.24
CA TRP A 147 6.37 -6.17 25.61
C TRP A 147 7.33 -5.01 25.67
N GLN A 148 8.31 -4.94 24.77
CA GLN A 148 9.18 -3.75 24.65
C GLN A 148 8.39 -2.53 24.22
N GLY A 149 7.54 -2.62 23.20
CA GLY A 149 6.68 -1.52 22.76
C GLY A 149 5.76 -1.00 23.86
N LEU A 150 5.14 -1.90 24.62
CA LEU A 150 4.31 -1.53 25.77
C LEU A 150 5.13 -0.81 26.85
N ARG A 151 6.30 -1.32 27.21
CA ARG A 151 7.20 -0.69 28.20
C ARG A 151 7.67 0.69 27.76
N GLU A 152 7.98 0.88 26.50
CA GLU A 152 8.38 2.18 25.94
C GLU A 152 7.22 3.18 25.97
N MET A 153 6.01 2.75 25.64
CA MET A 153 4.80 3.58 25.78
C MET A 153 4.57 4.03 27.23
N TRP A 154 4.71 3.11 28.19
CA TRP A 154 4.55 3.42 29.63
C TRP A 154 5.62 4.35 30.18
N ARG A 155 6.80 4.39 29.58
CA ARG A 155 7.87 5.32 29.97
C ARG A 155 7.73 6.70 29.34
N ALA A 156 6.94 6.83 28.29
CA ALA A 156 6.67 8.08 27.57
C ALA A 156 5.43 8.83 28.10
N LEU A 157 4.64 8.18 28.96
CA LEU A 157 3.52 8.77 29.71
C LEU A 157 3.98 9.26 31.08
#